data_fc8dcaa6246cf6af2f7ef5ef7acc424a
#
_entry.id   fc8dcaa6246cf6af2f7ef5ef7acc424a
#
_cell.length_a   1.000
_cell.length_b   1.000
_cell.length_c   1.000
_cell.angle_alpha   90.00
_cell.angle_beta   90.00
_cell.angle_gamma   90.00
#
_symmetry.space_group_name_H-M   'P 1'
#
loop_
_entity.id
_entity.type
_entity.pdbx_description
1 polymer ?
#
loop_
_entity_poly.entity_id
_entity_poly.type
_entity_poly.pdbx_seq_one_letter_code
_entity_poly.pdbx_strand_id
1 'polypeptide(L)'
;MPTTKHELLDWLMDVPEDAEIGTDGAGLALLAILGTNVHLLEIGHIPNADELYAEAINQAMMERLRRIDAAGGETETGVIIVTFHGYISGVLSLFSSDFNTAFVFKNIEQAEAFVTEFADELHNPQILDCP
;
A
#
# COMPACT_ATOMS: atom_id res chain seq x y z
N MET A 1 9.68 23.55 4.16
CA MET A 1 8.49 23.18 4.97
C MET A 1 7.53 22.35 4.13
N PRO A 2 7.00 21.25 4.65
CA PRO A 2 5.98 20.52 3.93
C PRO A 2 4.70 21.34 3.75
N THR A 3 4.01 21.10 2.65
CA THR A 3 2.73 21.75 2.36
C THR A 3 1.65 21.20 3.31
N THR A 4 0.81 22.06 3.84
CA THR A 4 -0.30 21.65 4.69
C THR A 4 -1.55 21.30 3.87
N LYS A 5 -2.48 20.62 4.49
CA LYS A 5 -3.79 20.32 3.87
C LYS A 5 -4.49 21.63 3.44
N HIS A 6 -4.42 22.67 4.27
CA HIS A 6 -5.06 23.94 3.98
C HIS A 6 -4.48 24.60 2.72
N GLU A 7 -3.15 24.61 2.61
CA GLU A 7 -2.47 25.14 1.44
C GLU A 7 -2.81 24.35 0.17
N LEU A 8 -2.90 23.02 0.29
CA LEU A 8 -3.30 22.18 -0.84
C LEU A 8 -4.74 22.47 -1.28
N LEU A 9 -5.66 22.62 -0.33
CA LEU A 9 -7.04 22.94 -0.64
C LEU A 9 -7.17 24.30 -1.33
N ASP A 10 -6.46 25.32 -0.85
CA ASP A 10 -6.45 26.65 -1.47
C ASP A 10 -5.93 26.58 -2.90
N TRP A 11 -4.85 25.85 -3.12
CA TRP A 11 -4.28 25.66 -4.45
C TRP A 11 -5.27 24.95 -5.40
N LEU A 12 -5.94 23.91 -4.91
CA LEU A 12 -6.93 23.16 -5.69
C LEU A 12 -8.12 24.04 -6.08
N MET A 13 -8.50 24.99 -5.23
CA MET A 13 -9.59 25.93 -5.52
C MET A 13 -9.25 26.86 -6.68
N ASP A 14 -7.98 27.22 -6.84
CA ASP A 14 -7.52 28.09 -7.90
C ASP A 14 -7.23 27.37 -9.22
N VAL A 15 -7.09 26.05 -9.17
CA VAL A 15 -6.80 25.22 -10.34
C VAL A 15 -8.07 24.99 -11.15
N PRO A 16 -8.04 25.12 -12.50
CA PRO A 16 -9.19 24.80 -13.34
C PRO A 16 -9.69 23.38 -13.14
N GLU A 17 -11.02 23.20 -13.17
CA GLU A 17 -11.65 21.90 -12.91
C GLU A 17 -11.17 20.81 -13.88
N ASP A 18 -10.92 21.16 -15.12
CA ASP A 18 -10.52 20.20 -16.17
C ASP A 18 -9.01 20.02 -16.29
N ALA A 19 -8.20 20.65 -15.41
CA ALA A 19 -6.75 20.54 -15.46
C ALA A 19 -6.29 19.13 -15.07
N GLU A 20 -5.29 18.63 -15.79
CA GLU A 20 -4.61 17.39 -15.40
C GLU A 20 -3.64 17.67 -14.28
N ILE A 21 -3.65 16.82 -13.25
CA ILE A 21 -2.80 16.98 -12.07
C ILE A 21 -1.80 15.83 -12.01
N GLY A 22 -0.53 16.17 -11.83
CA GLY A 22 0.55 15.20 -11.69
C GLY A 22 1.68 15.81 -10.86
N THR A 23 2.81 15.12 -10.86
CA THR A 23 4.01 15.60 -10.18
C THR A 23 5.09 15.94 -11.20
N ASP A 24 6.07 16.75 -10.78
CA ASP A 24 7.29 16.95 -11.56
C ASP A 24 8.13 15.66 -11.53
N GLY A 25 9.21 15.63 -12.32
CA GLY A 25 10.07 14.44 -12.42
C GLY A 25 10.74 14.04 -11.11
N ALA A 26 10.91 14.99 -10.19
CA ALA A 26 11.50 14.73 -8.87
C ALA A 26 10.47 14.41 -7.79
N GLY A 27 9.17 14.57 -8.08
CA GLY A 27 8.11 14.35 -7.10
C GLY A 27 8.04 15.38 -6.00
N LEU A 28 8.62 16.58 -6.21
CA LEU A 28 8.68 17.65 -5.21
C LEU A 28 7.64 18.73 -5.42
N ALA A 29 6.90 18.68 -6.51
CA ALA A 29 5.87 19.67 -6.81
C ALA A 29 4.69 19.02 -7.49
N LEU A 30 3.49 19.54 -7.18
CA LEU A 30 2.28 19.21 -7.92
C LEU A 30 2.14 20.18 -9.09
N LEU A 31 1.76 19.65 -10.23
CA LEU A 31 1.51 20.42 -11.45
C LEU A 31 0.06 20.20 -11.86
N ALA A 32 -0.62 21.28 -12.23
CA ALA A 32 -1.93 21.21 -12.85
C ALA A 32 -1.81 21.90 -14.21
N ILE A 33 -2.13 21.17 -15.26
CA ILE A 33 -1.92 21.63 -16.65
C ILE A 33 -3.24 21.62 -17.38
N LEU A 34 -3.56 22.76 -18.00
CA LEU A 34 -4.68 22.89 -18.92
C LEU A 34 -4.22 23.72 -20.13
N GLY A 35 -4.04 23.03 -21.27
CA GLY A 35 -3.49 23.68 -22.46
C GLY A 35 -2.07 24.15 -22.23
N THR A 36 -1.83 25.47 -22.33
CA THR A 36 -0.54 26.09 -22.08
C THR A 36 -0.41 26.67 -20.67
N ASN A 37 -1.48 26.60 -19.88
CA ASN A 37 -1.48 27.13 -18.52
C ASN A 37 -0.99 26.05 -17.55
N VAL A 38 -0.03 26.45 -16.72
CA VAL A 38 0.56 25.56 -15.71
C VAL A 38 0.43 26.21 -14.33
N HIS A 39 -0.16 25.50 -13.41
CA HIS A 39 -0.22 25.88 -12.00
C HIS A 39 0.73 24.99 -11.22
N LEU A 40 1.53 25.59 -10.35
CA LEU A 40 2.56 24.89 -9.59
C LEU A 40 2.32 25.02 -8.09
N LEU A 41 2.41 23.90 -7.37
CA LEU A 41 2.48 23.90 -5.92
C LEU A 41 3.70 23.10 -5.47
N GLU A 42 4.68 23.77 -4.91
CA GLU A 42 5.83 23.10 -4.32
C GLU A 42 5.41 22.42 -3.03
N ILE A 43 5.65 21.11 -2.95
CA ILE A 43 5.38 20.32 -1.76
C ILE A 43 6.71 20.02 -1.08
N GLY A 44 6.71 20.14 0.24
CA GLY A 44 7.92 19.90 1.01
C GLY A 44 8.19 18.42 1.20
N HIS A 45 9.40 18.14 1.67
CA HIS A 45 9.82 16.79 2.02
C HIS A 45 9.64 16.56 3.52
N ILE A 46 9.03 15.41 3.88
CA ILE A 46 8.89 15.00 5.27
C ILE A 46 10.09 14.14 5.63
N PRO A 47 10.90 14.52 6.63
CA PRO A 47 11.96 13.63 7.12
C PRO A 47 11.37 12.27 7.52
N ASN A 48 12.07 11.18 7.23
CA ASN A 48 11.64 9.82 7.52
C ASN A 48 10.37 9.39 6.77
N ALA A 49 10.00 10.07 5.67
CA ALA A 49 8.79 9.75 4.91
C ALA A 49 8.78 8.28 4.44
N ASP A 50 9.93 7.75 4.01
CA ASP A 50 10.02 6.37 3.55
C ASP A 50 9.76 5.36 4.67
N GLU A 51 10.27 5.65 5.87
CA GLU A 51 10.02 4.80 7.04
C GLU A 51 8.55 4.84 7.45
N LEU A 52 7.96 6.03 7.48
CA LEU A 52 6.54 6.19 7.80
C LEU A 52 5.64 5.51 6.78
N TYR A 53 6.00 5.59 5.50
CA TYR A 53 5.28 4.93 4.43
C TYR A 53 5.34 3.40 4.59
N ALA A 54 6.53 2.86 4.86
CA ALA A 54 6.71 1.42 5.05
C ALA A 54 5.88 0.90 6.24
N GLU A 55 5.88 1.65 7.34
CA GLU A 55 5.06 1.31 8.51
C GLU A 55 3.57 1.35 8.19
N ALA A 56 3.11 2.38 7.48
CA ALA A 56 1.71 2.51 7.09
C ALA A 56 1.27 1.36 6.19
N ILE A 57 2.10 0.94 5.26
CA ILE A 57 1.82 -0.19 4.37
C ILE A 57 1.77 -1.51 5.17
N ASN A 58 2.70 -1.73 6.09
CA ASN A 58 2.67 -2.90 6.97
C ASN A 58 1.37 -2.98 7.75
N GLN A 59 0.94 -1.86 8.33
CA GLN A 59 -0.33 -1.82 9.07
C GLN A 59 -1.53 -2.06 8.16
N ALA A 60 -1.51 -1.53 6.94
CA ALA A 60 -2.59 -1.76 5.97
C ALA A 60 -2.70 -3.24 5.61
N MET A 61 -1.57 -3.93 5.40
CA MET A 61 -1.56 -5.36 5.12
C MET A 61 -2.08 -6.17 6.30
N MET A 62 -1.65 -5.86 7.53
CA MET A 62 -2.13 -6.54 8.73
C MET A 62 -3.63 -6.32 8.95
N GLU A 63 -4.11 -5.10 8.71
CA GLU A 63 -5.54 -4.79 8.81
C GLU A 63 -6.35 -5.57 7.77
N ARG A 64 -5.82 -5.72 6.56
CA ARG A 64 -6.48 -6.53 5.52
C ARG A 64 -6.59 -7.99 5.96
N LEU A 65 -5.53 -8.55 6.55
CA LEU A 65 -5.56 -9.92 7.08
C LEU A 65 -6.60 -10.07 8.18
N ARG A 66 -6.72 -9.11 9.08
CA ARG A 66 -7.73 -9.13 10.13
C ARG A 66 -9.15 -9.13 9.55
N ARG A 67 -9.38 -8.33 8.50
CA ARG A 67 -10.69 -8.29 7.83
C ARG A 67 -11.03 -9.61 7.16
N ILE A 68 -10.04 -10.24 6.52
CA ILE A 68 -10.22 -11.55 5.89
C ILE A 68 -10.57 -12.59 6.96
N ASP A 69 -9.85 -12.59 8.08
CA ASP A 69 -10.09 -13.50 9.20
C ASP A 69 -11.49 -13.28 9.79
N ALA A 70 -11.86 -12.02 10.03
CA ALA A 70 -13.18 -11.68 10.57
C ALA A 70 -14.32 -12.10 9.66
N ALA A 71 -14.09 -12.16 8.35
CA ALA A 71 -15.07 -12.64 7.38
C ALA A 71 -15.05 -14.17 7.22
N GLY A 72 -14.28 -14.91 8.05
CA GLY A 72 -14.15 -16.36 7.96
C GLY A 72 -13.24 -16.81 6.84
N GLY A 73 -12.33 -15.97 6.37
CA GLY A 73 -11.45 -16.26 5.26
C GLY A 73 -10.16 -17.01 5.62
N GLU A 74 -9.86 -17.16 6.91
CA GLU A 74 -8.74 -18.00 7.36
C GLU A 74 -9.29 -19.40 7.69
N THR A 75 -8.60 -20.43 7.21
CA THR A 75 -9.02 -21.81 7.42
C THR A 75 -7.81 -22.67 7.78
N GLU A 76 -8.07 -23.91 8.25
CA GLU A 76 -6.98 -24.86 8.54
C GLU A 76 -6.35 -25.42 7.28
N THR A 77 -7.08 -25.43 6.18
CA THR A 77 -6.62 -25.91 4.88
C THR A 77 -6.87 -24.85 3.82
N GLY A 78 -5.91 -24.63 2.94
CA GLY A 78 -6.02 -23.64 1.90
C GLY A 78 -4.66 -23.33 1.32
N VAL A 79 -4.35 -22.04 1.15
CA VAL A 79 -3.08 -21.62 0.57
C VAL A 79 -2.41 -20.57 1.48
N ILE A 80 -1.10 -20.54 1.43
CA ILE A 80 -0.28 -19.57 2.15
C ILE A 80 0.53 -18.76 1.16
N ILE A 81 1.00 -17.59 1.60
CA ILE A 81 1.88 -16.74 0.80
C ILE A 81 3.26 -16.72 1.47
N VAL A 82 4.30 -17.04 0.70
CA VAL A 82 5.69 -16.89 1.12
C VAL A 82 6.33 -15.81 0.27
N THR A 83 7.13 -14.95 0.91
CA THR A 83 7.85 -13.87 0.26
C THR A 83 9.33 -13.97 0.58
N PHE A 84 10.13 -13.08 0.00
CA PHE A 84 11.55 -12.97 0.35
C PHE A 84 11.75 -12.73 1.85
N HIS A 85 10.82 -12.05 2.51
CA HIS A 85 10.90 -11.73 3.94
C HIS A 85 10.29 -12.80 4.84
N GLY A 86 9.71 -13.85 4.29
CA GLY A 86 9.09 -14.94 5.04
C GLY A 86 7.62 -15.15 4.69
N TYR A 87 6.94 -15.93 5.52
CA TYR A 87 5.52 -16.21 5.35
C TYR A 87 4.68 -15.02 5.78
N ILE A 88 3.62 -14.71 5.02
CA ILE A 88 2.62 -13.75 5.48
C ILE A 88 1.90 -14.37 6.68
N SER A 89 1.91 -13.70 7.81
CA SER A 89 1.40 -14.21 9.08
C SER A 89 0.34 -13.31 9.71
N GLY A 90 0.72 -12.10 10.10
CA GLY A 90 -0.20 -11.17 10.77
C GLY A 90 -0.51 -11.51 12.23
N VAL A 91 0.14 -12.51 12.82
CA VAL A 91 -0.10 -12.90 14.21
C VAL A 91 0.61 -11.94 15.19
N LEU A 92 1.94 -11.91 15.17
CA LEU A 92 2.75 -10.98 15.96
C LEU A 92 3.34 -9.88 15.09
N SER A 93 3.64 -10.23 13.85
CA SER A 93 4.13 -9.32 12.82
C SER A 93 3.58 -9.77 11.47
N LEU A 94 3.77 -8.93 10.46
CA LEU A 94 3.30 -9.25 9.12
C LEU A 94 4.00 -10.49 8.54
N PHE A 95 5.31 -10.61 8.75
CA PHE A 95 6.12 -11.72 8.24
C PHE A 95 6.58 -12.62 9.37
N SER A 96 6.67 -13.92 9.09
CA SER A 96 7.17 -14.91 10.02
C SER A 96 8.07 -15.90 9.28
N SER A 97 9.11 -16.37 9.96
CA SER A 97 9.94 -17.47 9.46
C SER A 97 9.34 -18.85 9.78
N ASP A 98 8.31 -18.90 10.59
CA ASP A 98 7.68 -20.13 11.05
C ASP A 98 6.46 -20.44 10.19
N PHE A 99 6.52 -21.56 9.45
CA PHE A 99 5.41 -22.04 8.62
C PHE A 99 4.13 -22.22 9.44
N ASN A 100 4.23 -22.65 10.70
CA ASN A 100 3.06 -22.91 11.55
C ASN A 100 2.28 -21.64 11.91
N THR A 101 2.88 -20.47 11.75
CA THR A 101 2.23 -19.17 12.01
C THR A 101 1.76 -18.49 10.73
N ALA A 102 1.94 -19.11 9.56
CA ALA A 102 1.51 -18.53 8.30
C ALA A 102 -0.02 -18.36 8.27
N PHE A 103 -0.47 -17.23 7.72
CA PHE A 103 -1.89 -17.01 7.49
C PHE A 103 -2.37 -17.93 6.36
N VAL A 104 -3.41 -18.72 6.60
CA VAL A 104 -3.94 -19.67 5.64
C VAL A 104 -5.17 -19.06 4.97
N PHE A 105 -5.04 -18.69 3.70
CA PHE A 105 -6.14 -18.16 2.90
C PHE A 105 -7.08 -19.27 2.47
N LYS A 106 -8.36 -18.95 2.37
CA LYS A 106 -9.41 -19.93 2.05
C LYS A 106 -9.20 -20.59 0.68
N ASN A 107 -8.76 -19.81 -0.30
CA ASN A 107 -8.54 -20.28 -1.66
C ASN A 107 -7.49 -19.42 -2.35
N ILE A 108 -7.08 -19.87 -3.55
CA ILE A 108 -6.04 -19.18 -4.31
C ILE A 108 -6.49 -17.79 -4.77
N GLU A 109 -7.76 -17.61 -5.09
CA GLU A 109 -8.31 -16.32 -5.54
C GLU A 109 -8.18 -15.26 -4.45
N GLN A 110 -8.44 -15.63 -3.20
CA GLN A 110 -8.29 -14.72 -2.07
C GLN A 110 -6.82 -14.34 -1.85
N ALA A 111 -5.91 -15.32 -1.94
CA ALA A 111 -4.47 -15.06 -1.83
C ALA A 111 -3.97 -14.20 -2.98
N GLU A 112 -4.41 -14.45 -4.21
CA GLU A 112 -4.05 -13.66 -5.38
C GLU A 112 -4.54 -12.21 -5.26
N ALA A 113 -5.74 -12.01 -4.71
CA ALA A 113 -6.26 -10.67 -4.47
C ALA A 113 -5.38 -9.89 -3.49
N PHE A 114 -4.92 -10.53 -2.43
CA PHE A 114 -3.99 -9.93 -1.47
C PHE A 114 -2.66 -9.58 -2.14
N VAL A 115 -2.09 -10.50 -2.90
CA VAL A 115 -0.84 -10.26 -3.62
C VAL A 115 -0.99 -9.10 -4.61
N THR A 116 -2.09 -9.05 -5.34
CA THR A 116 -2.35 -7.98 -6.32
C THR A 116 -2.48 -6.61 -5.64
N GLU A 117 -3.20 -6.54 -4.52
CA GLU A 117 -3.39 -5.30 -3.77
C GLU A 117 -2.05 -4.73 -3.26
N PHE A 118 -1.14 -5.59 -2.84
CA PHE A 118 0.13 -5.20 -2.24
C PHE A 118 1.35 -5.61 -3.08
N ALA A 119 1.18 -5.72 -4.39
CA ALA A 119 2.21 -6.22 -5.29
C ALA A 119 3.54 -5.45 -5.19
N ASP A 120 3.47 -4.13 -5.04
CA ASP A 120 4.66 -3.28 -4.99
C ASP A 120 5.44 -3.46 -3.68
N GLU A 121 4.79 -3.92 -2.62
CA GLU A 121 5.39 -4.07 -1.29
C GLU A 121 5.85 -5.49 -1.00
N LEU A 122 5.32 -6.48 -1.73
CA LEU A 122 5.71 -7.88 -1.55
C LEU A 122 6.85 -8.23 -2.50
N HIS A 123 7.91 -8.82 -1.93
CA HIS A 123 9.09 -9.21 -2.71
C HIS A 123 9.03 -10.69 -3.02
N ASN A 124 8.94 -11.04 -4.31
CA ASN A 124 8.86 -12.42 -4.78
C ASN A 124 7.75 -13.23 -4.10
N PRO A 125 6.49 -12.74 -4.07
CA PRO A 125 5.44 -13.51 -3.41
C PRO A 125 5.13 -14.78 -4.18
N GLN A 126 5.00 -15.89 -3.46
CA GLN A 126 4.59 -17.18 -4.01
C GLN A 126 3.43 -17.72 -3.20
N ILE A 127 2.44 -18.27 -3.90
CA ILE A 127 1.27 -18.88 -3.28
C ILE A 127 1.48 -20.38 -3.29
N LEU A 128 1.44 -20.99 -2.10
CA LEU A 128 1.69 -22.42 -1.92
C LEU A 128 0.48 -23.06 -1.27
N ASP A 129 0.20 -24.31 -1.67
CA ASP A 129 -0.83 -25.10 -0.98
C ASP A 129 -0.37 -25.40 0.44
N CYS A 130 -1.30 -25.26 1.39
CA CYS A 130 -1.06 -25.65 2.77
C CYS A 130 -1.40 -27.14 2.91
N PRO A 131 -0.41 -27.99 3.26
CA PRO A 131 -0.66 -29.42 3.42
C PRO A 131 -1.54 -29.73 4.62
#